data_bf386e5c1a9f5e0e22009fe46d0f6a12
#
_entry.id   bf386e5c1a9f5e0e22009fe46d0f6a12
#
_cell.length_a   1.000
_cell.length_b   1.000
_cell.length_c   1.000
_cell.angle_alpha   90.00
_cell.angle_beta   90.00
_cell.angle_gamma   90.00
#
_symmetry.space_group_name_H-M   'P 1'
#
loop_
_entity.id
_entity.type
_entity.pdbx_description
1 polymer ?
#
loop_
_entity_poly.entity_id
_entity_poly.type
_entity_poly.pdbx_seq_one_letter_code
_entity_poly.pdbx_strand_id
1 'polypeptide(L)'
;VHNVRGVDAVLADGAEYHFGGVPGDLSQLEGPQGYRDLVRKIRDIAVLNAEEIELRYPKLLRRVGGYNLDEFVDQSKPVNLARIMVGSEGTLGVILEAKLNLVPLPKFKAVMVIGFEHLLESLSAAPVILQHKPSAVEVMDKAILDSTRQNANLDRIRNQYVKGDPASTLCVEMYAESKEDLPPRMQALEADLREKKLGYHYHIE
;
A
#
# COMPACT_ATOMS: atom_id res chain seq x y z
N VAL A 1 6.67 2.08 -1.77
CA VAL A 1 8.13 1.91 -1.83
C VAL A 1 8.58 1.64 -3.26
N HIS A 2 8.08 0.59 -3.93
CA HIS A 2 8.59 0.14 -5.24
C HIS A 2 8.28 1.08 -6.42
N ASN A 3 7.34 2.01 -6.28
CA ASN A 3 7.02 3.00 -7.31
C ASN A 3 7.94 4.24 -7.29
N VAL A 4 8.82 4.37 -6.30
CA VAL A 4 9.80 5.46 -6.27
C VAL A 4 11.10 4.99 -6.93
N ARG A 5 11.53 5.70 -7.98
CA ARG A 5 12.74 5.37 -8.75
C ARG A 5 13.96 6.18 -8.32
N GLY A 6 13.75 7.38 -7.80
CA GLY A 6 14.80 8.26 -7.32
C GLY A 6 14.22 9.36 -6.47
N VAL A 7 15.05 9.94 -5.61
CA VAL A 7 14.71 11.05 -4.71
C VAL A 7 15.91 11.98 -4.61
N ASP A 8 15.67 13.28 -4.76
CA ASP A 8 16.61 14.32 -4.37
C ASP A 8 16.18 14.89 -3.01
N ALA A 9 17.09 14.90 -2.05
CA ALA A 9 16.77 15.27 -0.67
C ALA A 9 17.89 16.04 0.00
N VAL A 10 17.49 16.97 0.89
CA VAL A 10 18.38 17.67 1.82
C VAL A 10 18.37 16.93 3.15
N LEU A 11 19.54 16.56 3.65
CA LEU A 11 19.70 15.90 4.93
C LEU A 11 19.85 16.89 6.10
N ALA A 12 19.89 16.39 7.33
CA ALA A 12 19.95 17.23 8.53
C ALA A 12 21.19 18.13 8.64
N ASP A 13 22.28 17.77 7.95
CA ASP A 13 23.51 18.58 7.86
C ASP A 13 23.47 19.67 6.76
N GLY A 14 22.34 19.75 6.03
CA GLY A 14 22.15 20.66 4.91
C GLY A 14 22.74 20.16 3.59
N ALA A 15 23.31 18.96 3.54
CA ALA A 15 23.82 18.38 2.31
C ALA A 15 22.67 17.88 1.41
N GLU A 16 22.77 18.17 0.13
CA GLU A 16 21.83 17.74 -0.89
C GLU A 16 22.39 16.55 -1.66
N TYR A 17 21.60 15.47 -1.74
CA TYR A 17 22.01 14.23 -2.39
C TYR A 17 20.90 13.65 -3.25
N HIS A 18 21.33 12.96 -4.35
CA HIS A 18 20.47 12.12 -5.16
C HIS A 18 20.51 10.67 -4.67
N PHE A 19 19.35 10.11 -4.36
CA PHE A 19 19.16 8.71 -3.99
C PHE A 19 18.48 7.98 -5.16
N GLY A 20 19.19 7.09 -5.82
CA GLY A 20 18.70 6.33 -6.97
C GLY A 20 19.16 4.88 -6.98
N GLY A 21 19.01 4.21 -8.12
CA GLY A 21 19.46 2.81 -8.32
C GLY A 21 20.97 2.69 -8.42
N VAL A 22 21.55 1.74 -7.68
CA VAL A 22 23.00 1.39 -7.76
C VAL A 22 23.18 -0.13 -7.75
N PRO A 23 24.32 -0.66 -8.24
CA PRO A 23 24.66 -2.07 -8.05
C PRO A 23 24.67 -2.47 -6.58
N GLY A 24 24.28 -3.70 -6.30
CA GLY A 24 24.17 -4.19 -4.93
C GLY A 24 25.46 -4.22 -4.14
N ASP A 25 26.59 -4.41 -4.81
CA ASP A 25 27.94 -4.38 -4.24
C ASP A 25 28.49 -2.97 -4.01
N LEU A 26 27.72 -1.93 -4.41
CA LEU A 26 28.08 -0.51 -4.36
C LEU A 26 29.35 -0.17 -5.19
N SER A 27 29.74 -1.01 -6.16
CA SER A 27 30.96 -0.83 -6.97
C SER A 27 30.93 0.44 -7.83
N GLN A 28 29.73 0.90 -8.21
CA GLN A 28 29.49 2.11 -9.00
C GLN A 28 28.85 3.23 -8.21
N LEU A 29 29.08 3.26 -6.89
CA LEU A 29 28.57 4.33 -6.04
C LEU A 29 29.38 5.63 -6.29
N GLU A 30 28.78 6.56 -6.99
CA GLU A 30 29.33 7.86 -7.31
C GLU A 30 28.84 8.93 -6.32
N GLY A 31 29.48 10.11 -6.35
CA GLY A 31 29.10 11.26 -5.53
C GLY A 31 30.18 11.68 -4.53
N PRO A 32 29.91 12.71 -3.72
CA PRO A 32 30.82 13.20 -2.67
C PRO A 32 31.18 12.12 -1.65
N GLN A 33 32.35 12.26 -1.00
CA GLN A 33 32.82 11.27 -0.04
C GLN A 33 31.79 11.03 1.08
N GLY A 34 31.22 12.11 1.65
CA GLY A 34 30.19 12.02 2.71
C GLY A 34 28.97 11.19 2.30
N TYR A 35 28.51 11.34 1.04
CA TYR A 35 27.43 10.53 0.50
C TYR A 35 27.81 9.05 0.39
N ARG A 36 28.98 8.76 -0.16
CA ARG A 36 29.45 7.36 -0.28
C ARG A 36 29.59 6.69 1.09
N ASP A 37 30.10 7.43 2.10
CA ASP A 37 30.25 6.92 3.45
C ASP A 37 28.89 6.71 4.12
N LEU A 38 27.91 7.60 3.90
CA LEU A 38 26.55 7.45 4.37
C LEU A 38 25.90 6.17 3.82
N VAL A 39 25.98 5.96 2.49
CA VAL A 39 25.37 4.78 1.83
C VAL A 39 26.01 3.48 2.34
N ARG A 40 27.34 3.47 2.50
CA ARG A 40 28.04 2.30 3.07
C ARG A 40 27.60 2.02 4.50
N LYS A 41 27.46 3.05 5.35
CA LYS A 41 26.95 2.89 6.72
C LYS A 41 25.53 2.31 6.75
N ILE A 42 24.64 2.76 5.88
CA ILE A 42 23.28 2.19 5.78
C ILE A 42 23.36 0.71 5.42
N ARG A 43 24.19 0.36 4.43
CA ARG A 43 24.43 -1.02 4.04
C ARG A 43 24.99 -1.86 5.19
N ASP A 44 25.99 -1.36 5.90
CA ASP A 44 26.62 -2.06 7.03
C ASP A 44 25.61 -2.31 8.14
N ILE A 45 24.77 -1.33 8.48
CA ILE A 45 23.68 -1.49 9.46
C ILE A 45 22.72 -2.60 9.01
N ALA A 46 22.30 -2.61 7.75
CA ALA A 46 21.36 -3.62 7.23
C ALA A 46 21.98 -5.03 7.27
N VAL A 47 23.22 -5.19 6.82
CA VAL A 47 23.92 -6.48 6.78
C VAL A 47 24.22 -7.01 8.18
N LEU A 48 24.70 -6.15 9.08
CA LEU A 48 25.00 -6.54 10.48
C LEU A 48 23.73 -6.98 11.25
N ASN A 49 22.57 -6.48 10.86
CA ASN A 49 21.29 -6.81 11.50
C ASN A 49 20.37 -7.69 10.64
N ALA A 50 20.93 -8.39 9.65
CA ALA A 50 20.15 -9.16 8.69
C ALA A 50 19.20 -10.19 9.33
N GLU A 51 19.65 -10.90 10.37
CA GLU A 51 18.87 -11.89 11.12
C GLU A 51 17.68 -11.24 11.85
N GLU A 52 17.91 -10.10 12.52
CA GLU A 52 16.85 -9.33 13.20
C GLU A 52 15.85 -8.75 12.19
N ILE A 53 16.33 -8.27 11.05
CA ILE A 53 15.47 -7.78 9.96
C ILE A 53 14.59 -8.92 9.45
N GLU A 54 15.16 -10.09 9.16
CA GLU A 54 14.40 -11.25 8.71
C GLU A 54 13.35 -11.70 9.72
N LEU A 55 13.70 -11.69 11.02
CA LEU A 55 12.81 -12.11 12.10
C LEU A 55 11.67 -11.12 12.35
N ARG A 56 11.98 -9.80 12.38
CA ARG A 56 11.04 -8.79 12.88
C ARG A 56 10.26 -8.05 11.81
N TYR A 57 10.79 -7.95 10.59
CA TYR A 57 10.10 -7.24 9.52
C TYR A 57 8.88 -8.05 9.05
N PRO A 58 7.66 -7.49 9.12
CA PRO A 58 6.47 -8.23 8.71
C PRO A 58 6.51 -8.54 7.21
N LYS A 59 6.20 -9.78 6.84
CA LYS A 59 6.15 -10.27 5.47
C LYS A 59 4.81 -9.87 4.81
N LEU A 60 4.51 -8.58 4.78
CA LEU A 60 3.29 -8.01 4.23
C LEU A 60 3.56 -7.29 2.91
N LEU A 61 2.57 -7.31 2.02
CA LEU A 61 2.63 -6.60 0.74
C LEU A 61 2.84 -5.09 0.91
N ARG A 62 2.18 -4.50 1.91
CA ARG A 62 2.32 -3.10 2.29
C ARG A 62 2.84 -3.00 3.72
N ARG A 63 4.06 -2.52 3.86
CA ARG A 63 4.68 -2.20 5.13
C ARG A 63 4.97 -0.71 5.15
N VAL A 64 4.53 -0.01 6.18
CA VAL A 64 4.60 1.45 6.30
C VAL A 64 5.29 1.93 7.57
N GLY A 65 5.69 1.03 8.48
CA GLY A 65 6.39 1.37 9.72
C GLY A 65 7.90 1.21 9.59
N GLY A 66 8.66 2.20 10.04
CA GLY A 66 10.12 2.17 10.09
C GLY A 66 10.82 2.34 8.73
N TYR A 67 12.14 2.24 8.75
CA TYR A 67 12.98 2.37 7.55
C TYR A 67 13.07 1.03 6.80
N ASN A 68 13.17 1.07 5.48
CA ASN A 68 13.24 -0.11 4.61
C ASN A 68 14.66 -0.69 4.54
N LEU A 69 15.25 -1.07 5.69
CA LEU A 69 16.60 -1.63 5.75
C LEU A 69 16.72 -3.01 5.09
N ASP A 70 15.63 -3.77 5.04
CA ASP A 70 15.56 -5.06 4.35
C ASP A 70 15.93 -4.98 2.85
N GLU A 71 15.69 -3.84 2.22
CA GLU A 71 16.07 -3.59 0.82
C GLU A 71 17.60 -3.52 0.62
N PHE A 72 18.37 -3.38 1.69
CA PHE A 72 19.82 -3.22 1.68
C PHE A 72 20.60 -4.46 2.13
N VAL A 73 19.94 -5.53 2.52
CA VAL A 73 20.58 -6.77 3.02
C VAL A 73 21.21 -7.58 1.88
N ASP A 74 20.49 -7.78 0.77
CA ASP A 74 20.95 -8.61 -0.35
C ASP A 74 21.90 -7.83 -1.27
N GLN A 75 23.20 -8.13 -1.18
CA GLN A 75 24.23 -7.48 -1.96
C GLN A 75 24.35 -8.01 -3.39
N SER A 76 23.70 -9.11 -3.72
CA SER A 76 23.73 -9.73 -5.05
C SER A 76 22.82 -9.03 -6.07
N LYS A 77 21.88 -8.21 -5.60
CA LYS A 77 20.87 -7.52 -6.42
C LYS A 77 21.08 -6.01 -6.41
N PRO A 78 20.74 -5.30 -7.50
CA PRO A 78 20.71 -3.86 -7.51
C PRO A 78 19.79 -3.32 -6.41
N VAL A 79 20.20 -2.27 -5.74
CA VAL A 79 19.42 -1.59 -4.70
C VAL A 79 19.04 -0.19 -5.15
N ASN A 80 17.83 0.24 -4.82
CA ASN A 80 17.40 1.62 -5.02
C ASN A 80 17.51 2.39 -3.68
N LEU A 81 18.48 3.28 -3.61
CA LEU A 81 18.78 4.06 -2.41
C LEU A 81 17.62 4.98 -1.99
N ALA A 82 16.74 5.40 -2.92
CA ALA A 82 15.54 6.16 -2.59
C ALA A 82 14.62 5.44 -1.61
N ARG A 83 14.68 4.11 -1.52
CA ARG A 83 13.82 3.31 -0.64
C ARG A 83 14.05 3.58 0.84
N ILE A 84 15.23 4.07 1.24
CA ILE A 84 15.48 4.47 2.63
C ILE A 84 14.71 5.74 3.00
N MET A 85 14.53 6.64 2.05
CA MET A 85 13.79 7.89 2.24
C MET A 85 12.28 7.68 2.27
N VAL A 86 11.79 6.66 1.56
CA VAL A 86 10.35 6.36 1.47
C VAL A 86 9.84 5.81 2.80
N GLY A 87 8.85 6.48 3.39
CA GLY A 87 8.30 6.12 4.69
C GLY A 87 9.11 6.62 5.88
N SER A 88 10.11 7.50 5.67
CA SER A 88 10.92 8.09 6.75
C SER A 88 10.18 9.19 7.55
N GLU A 89 9.02 9.63 7.08
CA GLU A 89 8.15 10.61 7.76
C GLU A 89 8.89 11.91 8.17
N GLY A 90 9.83 12.35 7.32
CA GLY A 90 10.62 13.57 7.56
C GLY A 90 11.77 13.41 8.56
N THR A 91 12.02 12.22 9.09
CA THR A 91 13.08 11.98 10.10
C THR A 91 14.48 11.89 9.50
N LEU A 92 14.62 11.61 8.21
CA LEU A 92 15.91 11.50 7.53
C LEU A 92 16.29 12.74 6.71
N GLY A 93 15.32 13.52 6.26
CA GLY A 93 15.57 14.69 5.45
C GLY A 93 14.30 15.24 4.80
N VAL A 94 14.46 16.31 4.01
CA VAL A 94 13.41 16.95 3.24
C VAL A 94 13.55 16.54 1.78
N ILE A 95 12.51 15.94 1.20
CA ILE A 95 12.49 15.57 -0.21
C ILE A 95 12.22 16.80 -1.05
N LEU A 96 13.10 17.09 -2.02
CA LEU A 96 12.99 18.18 -2.98
C LEU A 96 12.31 17.73 -4.27
N GLU A 97 12.71 16.55 -4.77
CA GLU A 97 12.19 15.96 -5.99
C GLU A 97 12.05 14.45 -5.84
N ALA A 98 11.03 13.86 -6.45
CA ALA A 98 10.86 12.41 -6.52
C ALA A 98 10.52 11.94 -7.94
N LYS A 99 11.29 10.99 -8.45
CA LYS A 99 11.01 10.27 -9.70
C LYS A 99 10.15 9.05 -9.43
N LEU A 100 8.93 9.06 -9.96
CA LEU A 100 7.94 8.02 -9.72
C LEU A 100 7.73 7.14 -10.96
N ASN A 101 7.46 5.86 -10.71
CA ASN A 101 6.94 4.96 -11.72
C ASN A 101 5.42 5.15 -11.79
N LEU A 102 4.93 5.56 -12.96
CA LEU A 102 3.50 5.75 -13.19
C LEU A 102 2.85 4.44 -13.61
N VAL A 103 1.62 4.24 -13.18
CA VAL A 103 0.77 3.15 -13.64
C VAL A 103 -0.35 3.70 -14.54
N PRO A 104 -0.79 2.95 -15.56
CA PRO A 104 -1.94 3.36 -16.38
C PRO A 104 -3.18 3.58 -15.50
N LEU A 105 -3.97 4.61 -15.80
CA LEU A 105 -5.31 4.75 -15.22
C LEU A 105 -6.23 3.65 -15.77
N PRO A 106 -7.00 2.97 -14.91
CA PRO A 106 -7.97 2.00 -15.39
C PRO A 106 -9.05 2.69 -16.22
N LYS A 107 -9.44 2.10 -17.35
CA LYS A 107 -10.49 2.66 -18.22
C LYS A 107 -11.87 2.54 -17.58
N PHE A 108 -12.12 1.41 -16.95
CA PHE A 108 -13.38 1.11 -16.28
C PHE A 108 -13.11 0.57 -14.88
N LYS A 109 -13.99 0.91 -13.96
CA LYS A 109 -13.95 0.42 -12.59
C LYS A 109 -15.36 0.16 -12.09
N ALA A 110 -15.49 -0.79 -11.18
CA ALA A 110 -16.70 -1.03 -10.42
C ALA A 110 -16.32 -1.25 -8.95
N VAL A 111 -17.23 -0.91 -8.06
CA VAL A 111 -17.07 -1.06 -6.61
C VAL A 111 -18.22 -1.90 -6.08
N MET A 112 -17.90 -2.90 -5.26
CA MET A 112 -18.88 -3.62 -4.45
C MET A 112 -18.73 -3.19 -2.99
N VAL A 113 -19.79 -2.66 -2.39
CA VAL A 113 -19.86 -2.36 -0.96
C VAL A 113 -20.63 -3.47 -0.26
N ILE A 114 -19.97 -4.15 0.68
CA ILE A 114 -20.50 -5.30 1.40
C ILE A 114 -20.70 -4.91 2.87
N GLY A 115 -21.92 -5.09 3.39
CA GLY A 115 -22.25 -4.85 4.80
C GLY A 115 -22.07 -6.10 5.64
N PHE A 116 -21.49 -5.95 6.86
CA PHE A 116 -21.27 -7.02 7.82
C PHE A 116 -21.84 -6.67 9.20
N GLU A 117 -22.39 -7.67 9.88
CA GLU A 117 -22.88 -7.51 11.26
C GLU A 117 -21.73 -7.49 12.28
N HIS A 118 -20.57 -8.05 11.94
CA HIS A 118 -19.40 -8.10 12.82
C HIS A 118 -18.12 -7.72 12.07
N LEU A 119 -17.25 -6.91 12.69
CA LEU A 119 -15.97 -6.51 12.11
C LEU A 119 -15.07 -7.71 11.78
N LEU A 120 -14.99 -8.71 12.65
CA LEU A 120 -14.16 -9.90 12.42
C LEU A 120 -14.64 -10.74 11.23
N GLU A 121 -15.93 -10.73 10.95
CA GLU A 121 -16.50 -11.38 9.76
C GLU A 121 -15.98 -10.71 8.49
N SER A 122 -15.96 -9.37 8.42
CA SER A 122 -15.42 -8.65 7.26
C SER A 122 -13.95 -8.96 7.03
N LEU A 123 -13.15 -9.04 8.09
CA LEU A 123 -11.73 -9.42 7.98
C LEU A 123 -11.58 -10.87 7.49
N SER A 124 -12.45 -11.79 7.93
CA SER A 124 -12.47 -13.18 7.48
C SER A 124 -12.90 -13.35 6.02
N ALA A 125 -13.65 -12.39 5.46
CA ALA A 125 -14.03 -12.38 4.05
C ALA A 125 -12.87 -12.00 3.11
N ALA A 126 -11.85 -11.30 3.60
CA ALA A 126 -10.75 -10.81 2.78
C ALA A 126 -10.00 -11.92 2.01
N PRO A 127 -9.65 -13.08 2.59
CA PRO A 127 -9.02 -14.18 1.83
C PRO A 127 -9.88 -14.71 0.68
N VAL A 128 -11.20 -14.72 0.83
CA VAL A 128 -12.13 -15.14 -0.22
C VAL A 128 -12.14 -14.09 -1.33
N ILE A 129 -12.28 -12.82 -0.97
CA ILE A 129 -12.31 -11.70 -1.93
C ILE A 129 -11.00 -11.65 -2.75
N LEU A 130 -9.85 -11.88 -2.12
CA LEU A 130 -8.54 -11.85 -2.79
C LEU A 130 -8.40 -12.92 -3.88
N GLN A 131 -9.13 -14.05 -3.82
CA GLN A 131 -9.13 -15.06 -4.87
C GLN A 131 -9.72 -14.51 -6.20
N HIS A 132 -10.60 -13.52 -6.11
CA HIS A 132 -11.18 -12.82 -7.26
C HIS A 132 -10.27 -11.72 -7.83
N LYS A 133 -9.05 -11.56 -7.31
CA LYS A 133 -8.04 -10.60 -7.76
C LYS A 133 -8.57 -9.17 -7.86
N PRO A 134 -9.12 -8.60 -6.78
CA PRO A 134 -9.58 -7.22 -6.77
C PRO A 134 -8.40 -6.26 -6.94
N SER A 135 -8.70 -5.05 -7.37
CA SER A 135 -7.72 -3.95 -7.48
C SER A 135 -7.48 -3.28 -6.14
N ALA A 136 -8.50 -3.23 -5.28
CA ALA A 136 -8.41 -2.77 -3.90
C ALA A 136 -9.48 -3.45 -3.03
N VAL A 137 -9.18 -3.59 -1.73
CA VAL A 137 -10.13 -4.02 -0.69
C VAL A 137 -9.90 -3.11 0.52
N GLU A 138 -10.91 -2.33 0.87
CA GLU A 138 -10.85 -1.35 1.94
C GLU A 138 -11.91 -1.66 2.99
N VAL A 139 -11.55 -1.65 4.28
CA VAL A 139 -12.48 -1.81 5.39
C VAL A 139 -12.84 -0.46 6.00
N MET A 140 -14.13 -0.23 6.24
CA MET A 140 -14.61 0.86 7.07
C MET A 140 -15.36 0.26 8.26
N ASP A 141 -14.89 0.55 9.46
CA ASP A 141 -15.53 0.13 10.70
C ASP A 141 -16.70 1.06 11.09
N LYS A 142 -17.42 0.67 12.16
CA LYS A 142 -18.55 1.43 12.63
C LYS A 142 -18.20 2.86 13.06
N ALA A 143 -17.03 3.07 13.64
CA ALA A 143 -16.61 4.40 14.09
C ALA A 143 -16.46 5.36 12.89
N ILE A 144 -15.86 4.90 11.79
CA ILE A 144 -15.76 5.64 10.53
C ILE A 144 -17.15 5.87 9.95
N LEU A 145 -18.00 4.84 9.85
CA LEU A 145 -19.34 4.93 9.31
C LEU A 145 -20.22 5.91 10.12
N ASP A 146 -20.14 5.90 11.44
CA ASP A 146 -20.89 6.80 12.30
C ASP A 146 -20.38 8.25 12.20
N SER A 147 -19.07 8.46 12.03
CA SER A 147 -18.51 9.79 11.84
C SER A 147 -19.03 10.49 10.58
N THR A 148 -19.37 9.74 9.53
CA THR A 148 -19.97 10.31 8.31
C THR A 148 -21.33 10.96 8.56
N ARG A 149 -22.08 10.52 9.59
CA ARG A 149 -23.39 11.07 9.96
C ARG A 149 -23.33 12.52 10.44
N GLN A 150 -22.15 12.98 10.89
CA GLN A 150 -21.92 14.35 11.34
C GLN A 150 -21.81 15.36 10.19
N ASN A 151 -21.68 14.89 8.96
CA ASN A 151 -21.57 15.71 7.75
C ASN A 151 -22.68 15.32 6.76
N ALA A 152 -23.60 16.24 6.47
CA ALA A 152 -24.76 15.96 5.62
C ALA A 152 -24.42 15.44 4.23
N ASN A 153 -23.29 15.88 3.62
CA ASN A 153 -22.86 15.39 2.33
C ASN A 153 -22.34 13.95 2.40
N LEU A 154 -21.54 13.64 3.42
CA LEU A 154 -21.02 12.30 3.64
C LEU A 154 -22.15 11.33 4.02
N ASP A 155 -23.08 11.74 4.86
CA ASP A 155 -24.24 10.91 5.21
C ASP A 155 -25.12 10.61 4.00
N ARG A 156 -25.33 11.56 3.11
CA ARG A 156 -26.05 11.34 1.85
C ARG A 156 -25.34 10.31 0.97
N ILE A 157 -24.03 10.42 0.82
CA ILE A 157 -23.22 9.47 0.05
C ILE A 157 -23.28 8.08 0.69
N ARG A 158 -23.05 7.98 2.00
CA ARG A 158 -23.13 6.72 2.74
C ARG A 158 -24.46 6.01 2.54
N ASN A 159 -25.58 6.74 2.61
CA ASN A 159 -26.93 6.18 2.46
C ASN A 159 -27.24 5.62 1.06
N GLN A 160 -26.42 5.95 0.05
CA GLN A 160 -26.52 5.34 -1.29
C GLN A 160 -26.01 3.89 -1.31
N TYR A 161 -24.94 3.61 -0.56
CA TYR A 161 -24.20 2.35 -0.62
C TYR A 161 -24.43 1.45 0.60
N VAL A 162 -24.63 2.02 1.78
CA VAL A 162 -24.75 1.29 3.04
C VAL A 162 -26.23 1.09 3.40
N LYS A 163 -26.62 -0.15 3.62
CA LYS A 163 -27.97 -0.53 4.09
C LYS A 163 -27.91 -1.04 5.52
N GLY A 164 -28.89 -0.62 6.33
CA GLY A 164 -28.97 -0.97 7.73
C GLY A 164 -27.93 -0.21 8.57
N ASP A 165 -27.43 -0.87 9.60
CA ASP A 165 -26.45 -0.34 10.54
C ASP A 165 -25.28 -1.34 10.72
N PRO A 166 -24.46 -1.54 9.70
CA PRO A 166 -23.38 -2.54 9.75
C PRO A 166 -22.31 -2.17 10.79
N ALA A 167 -21.72 -3.19 11.42
CA ALA A 167 -20.54 -3.01 12.25
C ALA A 167 -19.30 -2.68 11.42
N SER A 168 -19.29 -3.09 10.14
CA SER A 168 -18.27 -2.73 9.17
C SER A 168 -18.77 -2.92 7.75
N THR A 169 -18.08 -2.27 6.80
CA THR A 169 -18.24 -2.53 5.36
C THR A 169 -16.89 -2.83 4.74
N LEU A 170 -16.89 -3.68 3.68
CA LEU A 170 -15.78 -3.79 2.75
C LEU A 170 -16.15 -3.12 1.43
N CYS A 171 -15.27 -2.24 0.94
CA CYS A 171 -15.31 -1.71 -0.41
C CYS A 171 -14.32 -2.48 -1.26
N VAL A 172 -14.82 -3.22 -2.25
CA VAL A 172 -14.02 -4.04 -3.15
C VAL A 172 -14.03 -3.41 -4.54
N GLU A 173 -12.88 -2.91 -5.00
CA GLU A 173 -12.74 -2.34 -6.34
C GLU A 173 -12.23 -3.36 -7.33
N MET A 174 -12.79 -3.37 -8.53
CA MET A 174 -12.28 -4.09 -9.69
C MET A 174 -12.07 -3.15 -10.86
N TYR A 175 -10.92 -3.26 -11.50
CA TYR A 175 -10.56 -2.50 -12.70
C TYR A 175 -10.59 -3.40 -13.93
N ALA A 176 -10.94 -2.82 -15.09
CA ALA A 176 -10.94 -3.54 -16.36
C ALA A 176 -10.60 -2.60 -17.53
N GLU A 177 -10.15 -3.19 -18.63
CA GLU A 177 -9.94 -2.51 -19.91
C GLU A 177 -11.23 -2.38 -20.72
N SER A 178 -12.23 -3.23 -20.45
CA SER A 178 -13.56 -3.24 -21.06
C SER A 178 -14.63 -3.17 -19.97
N LYS A 179 -15.72 -2.43 -20.23
CA LYS A 179 -16.84 -2.30 -19.30
C LYS A 179 -17.57 -3.64 -19.10
N GLU A 180 -17.61 -4.43 -20.15
CA GLU A 180 -18.30 -5.73 -20.20
C GLU A 180 -17.65 -6.78 -19.29
N ASP A 181 -16.37 -6.62 -18.95
CA ASP A 181 -15.63 -7.55 -18.07
C ASP A 181 -16.01 -7.40 -16.59
N LEU A 182 -16.54 -6.24 -16.17
CA LEU A 182 -16.81 -5.96 -14.76
C LEU A 182 -18.03 -6.71 -14.21
N PRO A 183 -19.22 -6.72 -14.86
CA PRO A 183 -20.39 -7.38 -14.31
C PRO A 183 -20.19 -8.87 -14.00
N PRO A 184 -19.62 -9.71 -14.88
CA PRO A 184 -19.44 -11.13 -14.56
C PRO A 184 -18.44 -11.35 -13.38
N ARG A 185 -17.41 -10.50 -13.26
CA ARG A 185 -16.47 -10.59 -12.15
C ARG A 185 -17.11 -10.20 -10.81
N MET A 186 -17.93 -9.14 -10.80
CA MET A 186 -18.69 -8.72 -9.62
C MET A 186 -19.72 -9.76 -9.21
N GLN A 187 -20.46 -10.32 -10.17
CA GLN A 187 -21.43 -11.38 -9.90
C GLN A 187 -20.77 -12.65 -9.35
N ALA A 188 -19.61 -13.05 -9.89
CA ALA A 188 -18.88 -14.20 -9.39
C ALA A 188 -18.40 -13.98 -7.93
N LEU A 189 -17.91 -12.79 -7.59
CA LEU A 189 -17.54 -12.42 -6.23
C LEU A 189 -18.75 -12.46 -5.29
N GLU A 190 -19.89 -11.85 -5.69
CA GLU A 190 -21.11 -11.85 -4.88
C GLU A 190 -21.62 -13.27 -4.64
N ALA A 191 -21.64 -14.11 -5.67
CA ALA A 191 -22.08 -15.49 -5.58
C ALA A 191 -21.23 -16.31 -4.58
N ASP A 192 -19.90 -16.17 -4.65
CA ASP A 192 -18.97 -16.86 -3.75
C ASP A 192 -19.15 -16.40 -2.29
N LEU A 193 -19.31 -15.09 -2.06
CA LEU A 193 -19.55 -14.56 -0.72
C LEU A 193 -20.89 -15.04 -0.14
N ARG A 194 -21.95 -15.09 -0.97
CA ARG A 194 -23.28 -15.60 -0.56
C ARG A 194 -23.24 -17.09 -0.24
N GLU A 195 -22.55 -17.90 -1.03
CA GLU A 195 -22.36 -19.33 -0.78
C GLU A 195 -21.68 -19.56 0.58
N LYS A 196 -20.67 -18.74 0.90
CA LYS A 196 -19.90 -18.79 2.16
C LYS A 196 -20.60 -18.08 3.32
N LYS A 197 -21.76 -17.45 3.09
CA LYS A 197 -22.54 -16.68 4.08
C LYS A 197 -21.74 -15.54 4.73
N LEU A 198 -20.97 -14.82 3.91
CA LEU A 198 -20.14 -13.69 4.32
C LEU A 198 -20.79 -12.36 3.89
N GLY A 199 -21.20 -11.56 4.85
CA GLY A 199 -21.93 -10.31 4.62
C GLY A 199 -23.44 -10.51 4.39
N TYR A 200 -24.21 -9.47 4.65
CA TYR A 200 -25.68 -9.52 4.55
C TYR A 200 -26.24 -8.62 3.43
N HIS A 201 -25.47 -7.67 2.95
CA HIS A 201 -25.85 -6.75 1.89
C HIS A 201 -24.69 -6.51 0.93
N TYR A 202 -25.02 -6.42 -0.36
CA TYR A 202 -24.07 -6.18 -1.44
C TYR A 202 -24.63 -5.07 -2.35
N HIS A 203 -23.87 -4.00 -2.53
CA HIS A 203 -24.19 -2.92 -3.44
C HIS A 203 -23.09 -2.81 -4.48
N ILE A 204 -23.44 -2.80 -5.77
CA ILE A 204 -22.48 -2.70 -6.89
C ILE A 204 -22.78 -1.42 -7.65
N GLU A 205 -21.72 -0.61 -7.85
CA GLU A 205 -21.73 0.62 -8.62
C GLU A 205 -20.71 0.58 -9.76
#